data_8e960e53da07ca7f1be8e5a23169432b
#
_entry.id   8e960e53da07ca7f1be8e5a23169432b
#
_cell.length_a   1.000
_cell.length_b   1.000
_cell.length_c   1.000
_cell.angle_alpha   90.00
_cell.angle_beta   90.00
_cell.angle_gamma   90.00
#
_symmetry.space_group_name_H-M   'P 1'
#
loop_
_entity.id
_entity.type
_entity.pdbx_description
1 polymer ?
#
loop_
_entity_poly.entity_id
_entity_poly.type
_entity_poly.pdbx_seq_one_letter_code
_entity_poly.pdbx_strand_id
1 'polypeptide(L)'
;MGFTWSDPTASGVRTIAWHHEWEATKAPSLKATVVTYNAQDCEALELVERKLVDLFLASPEADGSPPNDVVRTERLKHENLYGFKRNTFSFPELDAINKAAYWDYQRARVYVKSNAFLKVALTRSSRAKKVLSPNKIIECPRPRSCPKCGSTNFFGHGNSSRGILDLKFMRHGIKRWIILYRFHRYKCQDCGATFAPKKMGWTRSKFGPGIVAYSLYQNIGLRLPQESVDRSLNKLFGLQLRIGTTNCFKAKAAETYKETYDALVARLCNGQLIHADETKISVEGKVGFVWVFANMEEVAYVYSETRHGSTPQSLLKDFTGVLVSDFYAAYDGIPCPQQKCLIHLIRDLNDAVLKYPYDEELKKLVKSFADLVKPMVETVDRHGLKSHFLRKHLRSVDRFYRRLSGANLQSNSAGTLKERFEKNKDTLFTFLIHDGVPWNNNNAEHAVKAFAMARRTLAGVTSEKGIRDYLVLLSICQTCKYKEVDFLDFLRSGERDIVVFANSKRRRSRSKEHLALG
;
A
#
# COMPACT_ATOMS: atom_id res chain seq x y z
N MET A 1 26.15 35.11 -6.09
CA MET A 1 27.51 34.79 -6.45
C MET A 1 28.12 35.73 -7.47
N GLY A 2 27.35 36.58 -8.13
CA GLY A 2 27.84 37.68 -9.00
C GLY A 2 28.41 37.28 -10.37
N PHE A 3 28.32 36.00 -10.76
CA PHE A 3 28.73 35.58 -12.08
C PHE A 3 27.67 35.95 -13.13
N THR A 4 28.12 36.46 -14.26
CA THR A 4 27.24 36.81 -15.40
C THR A 4 27.84 36.27 -16.70
N TRP A 5 26.99 35.57 -17.47
CA TRP A 5 27.37 35.11 -18.80
C TRP A 5 27.45 36.28 -19.78
N SER A 6 28.34 36.23 -20.74
CA SER A 6 28.49 37.26 -21.79
C SER A 6 27.23 37.40 -22.66
N ASP A 7 26.48 36.32 -22.86
CA ASP A 7 25.15 36.35 -23.49
C ASP A 7 24.06 36.16 -22.41
N PRO A 8 23.24 37.18 -22.11
CA PRO A 8 22.19 37.10 -21.09
C PRO A 8 21.06 36.14 -21.46
N THR A 9 21.01 35.68 -22.71
CA THR A 9 20.00 34.71 -23.19
C THR A 9 20.52 33.28 -23.20
N ALA A 10 21.82 33.07 -22.87
CA ALA A 10 22.43 31.75 -22.82
C ALA A 10 21.78 30.83 -21.79
N SER A 11 21.60 29.59 -22.17
CA SER A 11 21.12 28.51 -21.30
C SER A 11 21.56 27.15 -21.83
N GLY A 12 21.63 26.13 -21.01
CA GLY A 12 21.98 24.78 -21.45
C GLY A 12 21.12 24.25 -22.60
N VAL A 13 19.81 24.55 -22.59
CA VAL A 13 18.92 24.19 -23.71
C VAL A 13 19.26 24.95 -24.99
N ARG A 14 19.59 26.23 -24.86
CA ARG A 14 19.95 27.06 -26.03
C ARG A 14 21.30 26.66 -26.62
N THR A 15 22.23 26.23 -25.80
CA THR A 15 23.53 25.70 -26.24
C THR A 15 23.37 24.45 -27.11
N ILE A 16 22.42 23.57 -26.76
CA ILE A 16 22.09 22.42 -27.60
C ILE A 16 21.57 22.86 -28.98
N ALA A 17 20.69 23.87 -29.01
CA ALA A 17 20.19 24.42 -30.26
C ALA A 17 21.32 25.04 -31.13
N TRP A 18 22.20 25.84 -30.52
CA TRP A 18 23.37 26.40 -31.22
C TRP A 18 24.32 25.32 -31.73
N HIS A 19 24.50 24.23 -30.98
CA HIS A 19 25.32 23.11 -31.41
C HIS A 19 24.72 22.42 -32.65
N HIS A 20 23.43 22.13 -32.66
CA HIS A 20 22.74 21.54 -33.82
C HIS A 20 22.78 22.46 -35.04
N GLU A 21 22.57 23.77 -34.84
CA GLU A 21 22.66 24.77 -35.93
C GLU A 21 24.09 24.86 -36.48
N TRP A 22 25.12 24.81 -35.61
CA TRP A 22 26.49 24.73 -36.05
C TRP A 22 26.79 23.44 -36.81
N GLU A 23 26.27 22.30 -36.37
CA GLU A 23 26.44 21.03 -37.09
C GLU A 23 25.90 21.12 -38.53
N ALA A 24 24.76 21.77 -38.70
CA ALA A 24 24.10 21.95 -39.99
C ALA A 24 24.79 22.98 -40.88
N THR A 25 25.25 24.11 -40.30
CA THR A 25 25.76 25.27 -41.07
C THR A 25 27.27 25.36 -41.12
N LYS A 26 27.98 24.71 -40.15
CA LYS A 26 29.43 24.85 -39.90
C LYS A 26 29.90 26.29 -39.71
N ALA A 27 29.02 27.20 -39.32
CA ALA A 27 29.30 28.61 -39.09
C ALA A 27 30.31 28.82 -37.95
N PRO A 28 31.49 29.48 -38.20
CA PRO A 28 32.50 29.66 -37.16
C PRO A 28 32.03 30.47 -35.95
N SER A 29 31.10 31.42 -36.16
CA SER A 29 30.52 32.25 -35.11
C SER A 29 29.72 31.44 -34.11
N LEU A 30 28.90 30.48 -34.55
CA LEU A 30 28.13 29.60 -33.68
C LEU A 30 29.05 28.69 -32.86
N LYS A 31 30.12 28.16 -33.48
CA LYS A 31 31.13 27.40 -32.75
C LYS A 31 31.78 28.23 -31.65
N ALA A 32 32.15 29.47 -31.95
CA ALA A 32 32.73 30.37 -30.96
C ALA A 32 31.77 30.64 -29.81
N THR A 33 30.47 30.86 -30.08
CA THR A 33 29.44 31.07 -29.07
C THR A 33 29.29 29.86 -28.14
N VAL A 34 29.23 28.65 -28.68
CA VAL A 34 29.14 27.41 -27.90
C VAL A 34 30.38 27.20 -27.02
N VAL A 35 31.59 27.44 -27.59
CA VAL A 35 32.84 27.31 -26.83
C VAL A 35 32.94 28.34 -25.71
N THR A 36 32.58 29.60 -25.99
CA THR A 36 32.55 30.66 -24.96
C THR A 36 31.57 30.34 -23.85
N TYR A 37 30.36 29.91 -24.17
CA TYR A 37 29.38 29.52 -23.17
C TYR A 37 29.90 28.38 -22.27
N ASN A 38 30.46 27.30 -22.85
CA ASN A 38 31.02 26.21 -22.08
C ASN A 38 32.18 26.62 -21.18
N ALA A 39 33.04 27.52 -21.66
CA ALA A 39 34.13 28.08 -20.84
C ALA A 39 33.56 28.85 -19.63
N GLN A 40 32.56 29.70 -19.87
CA GLN A 40 31.88 30.45 -18.80
C GLN A 40 31.12 29.56 -17.82
N ASP A 41 30.52 28.44 -18.26
CA ASP A 41 29.95 27.45 -17.36
C ASP A 41 30.99 26.80 -16.45
N CYS A 42 32.20 26.51 -16.96
CA CYS A 42 33.31 26.01 -16.16
C CYS A 42 33.81 27.06 -15.15
N GLU A 43 33.93 28.34 -15.55
CA GLU A 43 34.29 29.44 -14.65
C GLU A 43 33.22 29.64 -13.54
N ALA A 44 31.93 29.54 -13.89
CA ALA A 44 30.85 29.61 -12.94
C ALA A 44 30.89 28.46 -11.92
N LEU A 45 31.21 27.24 -12.39
CA LEU A 45 31.38 26.06 -11.52
C LEU A 45 32.57 26.24 -10.56
N GLU A 46 33.69 26.75 -11.02
CA GLU A 46 34.85 27.03 -10.17
C GLU A 46 34.52 28.06 -9.08
N LEU A 47 33.72 29.08 -9.40
CA LEU A 47 33.26 30.06 -8.44
C LEU A 47 32.32 29.46 -7.38
N VAL A 48 31.43 28.52 -7.80
CA VAL A 48 30.59 27.76 -6.89
C VAL A 48 31.44 26.88 -5.99
N GLU A 49 32.43 26.17 -6.53
CA GLU A 49 33.33 25.31 -5.75
C GLU A 49 34.08 26.11 -4.69
N ARG A 50 34.71 27.23 -5.08
CA ARG A 50 35.39 28.12 -4.13
C ARG A 50 34.43 28.55 -3.00
N LYS A 51 33.20 28.97 -3.32
CA LYS A 51 32.24 29.39 -2.31
C LYS A 51 31.80 28.24 -1.40
N LEU A 52 31.66 27.04 -1.92
CA LEU A 52 31.38 25.86 -1.11
C LEU A 52 32.55 25.51 -0.18
N VAL A 53 33.80 25.62 -0.65
CA VAL A 53 34.99 25.43 0.18
C VAL A 53 35.06 26.48 1.30
N ASP A 54 34.81 27.75 0.97
CA ASP A 54 34.76 28.84 1.97
C ASP A 54 33.70 28.55 3.05
N LEU A 55 32.51 28.12 2.66
CA LEU A 55 31.43 27.75 3.59
C LEU A 55 31.77 26.51 4.42
N PHE A 56 32.47 25.54 3.84
CA PHE A 56 32.91 24.34 4.54
C PHE A 56 34.01 24.62 5.55
N LEU A 57 34.93 25.53 5.22
CA LEU A 57 36.05 25.93 6.07
C LEU A 57 35.66 27.01 7.11
N ALA A 58 34.46 27.63 6.97
CA ALA A 58 33.98 28.60 7.96
C ALA A 58 33.80 27.90 9.31
N SER A 59 34.59 28.31 10.30
CA SER A 59 34.45 27.81 11.65
C SER A 59 33.07 28.18 12.23
N PRO A 60 32.41 27.27 12.96
CA PRO A 60 31.19 27.61 13.69
C PRO A 60 31.48 28.74 14.69
N GLU A 61 30.52 29.65 14.86
CA GLU A 61 30.61 30.67 15.92
C GLU A 61 30.76 30.00 17.30
N ALA A 62 31.29 30.73 18.29
CA ALA A 62 31.63 30.19 19.62
C ALA A 62 30.44 29.52 20.34
N ASP A 63 29.20 29.83 19.96
CA ASP A 63 27.95 29.22 20.45
C ASP A 63 27.50 27.98 19.66
N GLY A 64 28.28 27.53 18.66
CA GLY A 64 27.96 26.42 17.79
C GLY A 64 26.94 26.77 16.69
N SER A 65 26.61 28.05 16.53
CA SER A 65 25.75 28.52 15.45
C SER A 65 26.54 28.63 14.14
N PRO A 66 25.90 28.31 12.98
CA PRO A 66 26.55 28.53 11.70
C PRO A 66 26.68 30.05 11.43
N PRO A 67 27.63 30.46 10.55
CA PRO A 67 27.73 31.85 10.09
C PRO A 67 26.37 32.40 9.65
N ASN A 68 26.17 33.72 9.82
CA ASN A 68 24.86 34.38 9.56
C ASN A 68 24.26 34.15 8.17
N ASP A 69 25.06 33.78 7.19
CA ASP A 69 24.65 33.50 5.80
C ASP A 69 24.46 31.99 5.51
N VAL A 70 24.65 31.13 6.55
CA VAL A 70 24.49 29.66 6.43
C VAL A 70 23.30 29.19 7.26
N VAL A 71 22.30 28.61 6.62
CA VAL A 71 21.14 28.02 7.27
C VAL A 71 21.23 26.49 7.25
N ARG A 72 21.20 25.84 8.42
CA ARG A 72 21.14 24.38 8.50
C ARG A 72 19.85 23.86 7.88
N THR A 73 19.95 22.85 7.02
CA THR A 73 18.81 22.26 6.32
C THR A 73 17.74 21.70 7.26
N GLU A 74 18.15 21.24 8.46
CA GLU A 74 17.20 20.76 9.49
C GLU A 74 16.34 21.90 10.08
N ARG A 75 16.82 23.15 10.01
CA ARG A 75 16.04 24.35 10.43
C ARG A 75 15.09 24.85 9.34
N LEU A 76 15.31 24.46 8.09
CA LEU A 76 14.36 24.72 7.01
C LEU A 76 13.19 23.77 7.18
N LYS A 77 12.02 24.29 7.49
CA LYS A 77 10.79 23.48 7.49
C LYS A 77 10.51 23.01 6.06
N HIS A 78 10.99 21.82 5.72
CA HIS A 78 10.60 21.11 4.51
C HIS A 78 9.20 20.51 4.70
N GLU A 79 8.19 21.35 4.87
CA GLU A 79 6.82 20.91 4.71
C GLU A 79 6.61 20.65 3.21
N ASN A 80 6.11 19.46 2.89
CA ASN A 80 5.92 18.96 1.53
C ASN A 80 5.38 20.03 0.57
N LEU A 81 6.26 20.62 -0.23
CA LEU A 81 5.94 21.56 -1.31
C LEU A 81 4.96 20.99 -2.34
N TYR A 82 4.77 19.65 -2.36
CA TYR A 82 3.93 18.92 -3.30
C TYR A 82 2.69 18.26 -2.67
N GLY A 83 2.35 18.60 -1.43
CA GLY A 83 1.09 18.16 -0.84
C GLY A 83 -0.08 18.87 -1.50
N PHE A 84 -0.84 18.17 -2.34
CA PHE A 84 -2.08 18.72 -2.90
C PHE A 84 -2.94 19.29 -1.77
N LYS A 85 -3.23 20.61 -1.79
CA LYS A 85 -3.97 21.39 -0.78
C LYS A 85 -3.21 21.77 0.52
N ARG A 86 -1.89 21.64 0.61
CA ARG A 86 -1.09 22.02 1.79
C ARG A 86 0.10 22.88 1.41
N ASN A 87 -0.15 23.99 0.73
CA ASN A 87 0.89 25.00 0.60
C ASN A 87 1.02 25.73 1.94
N THR A 88 2.20 25.73 2.52
CA THR A 88 2.51 26.57 3.67
C THR A 88 2.89 27.95 3.16
N PHE A 89 2.10 28.95 3.50
CA PHE A 89 2.38 30.31 3.12
C PHE A 89 3.17 31.02 4.21
N SER A 90 4.17 31.82 3.82
CA SER A 90 4.97 32.62 4.75
C SER A 90 4.15 33.66 5.50
N PHE A 91 3.04 34.13 4.88
CA PHE A 91 2.11 35.10 5.46
C PHE A 91 0.74 34.47 5.60
N PRO A 92 0.09 34.56 6.79
CA PRO A 92 -1.26 34.02 7.02
C PRO A 92 -2.33 34.57 6.06
N GLU A 93 -2.15 35.80 5.60
CA GLU A 93 -3.05 36.48 4.65
C GLU A 93 -3.09 35.74 3.30
N LEU A 94 -1.93 35.25 2.82
CA LEU A 94 -1.84 34.48 1.57
C LEU A 94 -2.56 33.14 1.69
N ASP A 95 -2.50 32.49 2.86
CA ASP A 95 -3.25 31.26 3.13
C ASP A 95 -4.77 31.51 3.11
N ALA A 96 -5.21 32.61 3.71
CA ALA A 96 -6.62 33.03 3.69
C ALA A 96 -7.11 33.32 2.26
N ILE A 97 -6.31 34.02 1.44
CA ILE A 97 -6.61 34.30 0.03
C ILE A 97 -6.68 32.99 -0.77
N ASN A 98 -5.71 32.10 -0.59
CA ASN A 98 -5.67 30.80 -1.25
C ASN A 98 -6.88 29.93 -0.89
N LYS A 99 -7.28 29.89 0.40
CA LYS A 99 -8.48 29.17 0.85
C LYS A 99 -9.76 29.74 0.23
N ALA A 100 -9.82 31.04 0.04
CA ALA A 100 -10.96 31.69 -0.62
C ALA A 100 -11.07 31.35 -2.12
N ALA A 101 -9.99 30.91 -2.76
CA ALA A 101 -9.99 30.48 -4.15
C ALA A 101 -10.48 29.01 -4.34
N TYR A 102 -10.64 28.23 -3.29
CA TYR A 102 -11.09 26.85 -3.41
C TYR A 102 -12.50 26.74 -3.96
N TRP A 103 -12.75 25.75 -4.81
CA TRP A 103 -14.04 25.51 -5.45
C TRP A 103 -15.22 25.51 -4.48
N ASP A 104 -15.10 24.81 -3.35
CA ASP A 104 -16.17 24.71 -2.36
C ASP A 104 -16.46 26.08 -1.71
N TYR A 105 -15.42 26.87 -1.42
CA TYR A 105 -15.56 28.23 -0.91
C TYR A 105 -16.22 29.14 -1.96
N GLN A 106 -15.70 29.12 -3.18
CA GLN A 106 -16.22 29.92 -4.28
C GLN A 106 -17.70 29.62 -4.54
N ARG A 107 -18.03 28.31 -4.64
CA ARG A 107 -19.39 27.87 -4.89
C ARG A 107 -20.36 28.26 -3.75
N ALA A 108 -19.98 27.92 -2.50
CA ALA A 108 -20.87 28.07 -1.35
C ALA A 108 -20.97 29.48 -0.79
N ARG A 109 -19.98 30.35 -1.01
CA ARG A 109 -19.90 31.68 -0.42
C ARG A 109 -19.89 32.83 -1.43
N VAL A 110 -19.34 32.59 -2.62
CA VAL A 110 -19.23 33.64 -3.65
C VAL A 110 -20.34 33.50 -4.68
N TYR A 111 -20.37 32.41 -5.43
CA TYR A 111 -21.34 32.22 -6.51
C TYR A 111 -22.79 32.14 -6.02
N VAL A 112 -23.03 31.62 -4.82
CA VAL A 112 -24.37 31.59 -4.23
C VAL A 112 -24.98 32.98 -4.03
N LYS A 113 -24.16 34.02 -3.89
CA LYS A 113 -24.65 35.39 -3.70
C LYS A 113 -25.16 36.03 -5.00
N SER A 114 -24.54 35.67 -6.12
CA SER A 114 -24.85 36.23 -7.44
C SER A 114 -25.68 35.31 -8.34
N ASN A 115 -25.82 34.02 -7.96
CA ASN A 115 -26.54 33.02 -8.75
C ASN A 115 -27.76 32.50 -7.97
N ALA A 116 -28.95 32.97 -8.34
CA ALA A 116 -30.22 32.60 -7.69
C ALA A 116 -30.51 31.09 -7.80
N PHE A 117 -30.19 30.45 -8.92
CA PHE A 117 -30.36 29.00 -9.12
C PHE A 117 -29.51 28.21 -8.13
N LEU A 118 -28.25 28.59 -7.97
CA LEU A 118 -27.33 27.91 -7.05
C LEU A 118 -27.76 28.12 -5.59
N LYS A 119 -28.24 29.28 -5.23
CA LYS A 119 -28.80 29.57 -3.91
C LYS A 119 -29.99 28.67 -3.59
N VAL A 120 -30.92 28.49 -4.52
CA VAL A 120 -32.08 27.61 -4.36
C VAL A 120 -31.64 26.12 -4.29
N ALA A 121 -30.68 25.71 -5.12
CA ALA A 121 -30.17 24.34 -5.14
C ALA A 121 -29.51 23.93 -3.81
N LEU A 122 -28.73 24.83 -3.19
CA LEU A 122 -28.08 24.59 -1.91
C LEU A 122 -29.05 24.60 -0.73
N THR A 123 -30.08 25.45 -0.75
CA THR A 123 -31.11 25.47 0.30
C THR A 123 -32.05 24.26 0.25
N ARG A 124 -32.29 23.67 -0.91
CA ARG A 124 -33.10 22.43 -1.06
C ARG A 124 -32.48 21.17 -0.46
N SER A 125 -31.23 21.19 -0.02
CA SER A 125 -30.53 20.02 0.52
C SER A 125 -30.99 19.56 1.90
N SER A 126 -31.82 20.31 2.61
CA SER A 126 -32.36 19.99 3.94
C SER A 126 -33.70 19.23 3.90
N ARG A 127 -33.89 18.31 2.94
CA ARG A 127 -35.12 17.48 2.94
C ARG A 127 -35.22 16.65 4.21
N ALA A 128 -36.42 16.64 4.82
CA ALA A 128 -36.76 15.82 5.97
C ALA A 128 -36.33 14.37 5.77
N LYS A 129 -35.68 13.78 6.75
CA LYS A 129 -35.24 12.40 6.72
C LYS A 129 -36.46 11.50 6.50
N LYS A 130 -36.50 10.79 5.38
CA LYS A 130 -37.57 9.84 5.07
C LYS A 130 -37.53 8.72 6.10
N VAL A 131 -38.60 8.53 6.84
CA VAL A 131 -38.77 7.41 7.77
C VAL A 131 -38.83 6.13 6.95
N LEU A 132 -37.93 5.18 7.23
CA LEU A 132 -37.86 3.92 6.52
C LEU A 132 -38.75 2.90 7.19
N SER A 133 -39.71 2.34 6.48
CA SER A 133 -40.60 1.28 6.98
C SER A 133 -39.81 -0.01 7.27
N PRO A 134 -40.09 -0.69 8.41
CA PRO A 134 -39.47 -1.96 8.74
C PRO A 134 -39.97 -3.09 7.85
N ASN A 135 -39.07 -4.01 7.47
CA ASN A 135 -39.41 -5.25 6.75
C ASN A 135 -39.83 -6.39 7.69
N LYS A 136 -39.35 -6.33 8.94
CA LYS A 136 -39.68 -7.30 10.00
C LYS A 136 -39.75 -6.59 11.32
N ILE A 137 -40.82 -6.91 12.10
CA ILE A 137 -40.98 -6.47 13.48
C ILE A 137 -40.78 -7.68 14.37
N ILE A 138 -39.99 -7.55 15.43
CA ILE A 138 -39.73 -8.58 16.42
C ILE A 138 -40.12 -8.00 17.78
N GLU A 139 -41.14 -8.57 18.39
CA GLU A 139 -41.51 -8.26 19.78
C GLU A 139 -40.61 -9.03 20.74
N CYS A 140 -39.93 -8.31 21.62
CA CYS A 140 -39.02 -8.92 22.59
C CYS A 140 -39.83 -9.43 23.79
N PRO A 141 -39.64 -10.68 24.21
CA PRO A 141 -40.37 -11.25 25.32
C PRO A 141 -40.04 -10.54 26.65
N ARG A 142 -40.98 -10.61 27.61
CA ARG A 142 -40.76 -10.13 28.96
C ARG A 142 -39.63 -10.90 29.65
N PRO A 143 -38.67 -10.23 30.30
CA PRO A 143 -37.61 -10.88 31.08
C PRO A 143 -38.21 -11.74 32.20
N ARG A 144 -37.52 -12.79 32.59
CA ARG A 144 -37.96 -13.66 33.70
C ARG A 144 -37.70 -13.02 35.06
N SER A 145 -36.62 -12.27 35.20
CA SER A 145 -36.19 -11.65 36.45
C SER A 145 -35.41 -10.36 36.22
N CYS A 146 -35.27 -9.54 37.25
CA CYS A 146 -34.44 -8.37 37.27
C CYS A 146 -32.95 -8.76 37.12
N PRO A 147 -32.19 -8.19 36.18
CA PRO A 147 -30.78 -8.55 35.98
C PRO A 147 -29.85 -8.05 37.10
N LYS A 148 -30.34 -7.17 38.00
CA LYS A 148 -29.54 -6.61 39.09
C LYS A 148 -29.70 -7.40 40.40
N CYS A 149 -30.94 -7.76 40.78
CA CYS A 149 -31.23 -8.40 42.06
C CYS A 149 -31.93 -9.77 41.96
N GLY A 150 -32.22 -10.25 40.72
CA GLY A 150 -32.87 -11.54 40.51
C GLY A 150 -34.39 -11.56 40.78
N SER A 151 -34.97 -10.49 41.33
CA SER A 151 -36.38 -10.41 41.67
C SER A 151 -37.30 -10.55 40.46
N THR A 152 -38.45 -11.18 40.65
CA THR A 152 -39.53 -11.28 39.66
C THR A 152 -40.55 -10.15 39.76
N ASN A 153 -40.44 -9.31 40.81
CA ASN A 153 -41.33 -8.20 41.11
C ASN A 153 -40.93 -6.93 40.35
N PHE A 154 -41.41 -6.79 39.12
CA PHE A 154 -41.15 -5.63 38.26
C PHE A 154 -42.34 -5.36 37.34
N PHE A 155 -42.50 -4.09 36.96
CA PHE A 155 -43.56 -3.60 36.10
C PHE A 155 -43.06 -2.89 34.86
N GLY A 156 -43.91 -2.74 33.84
CA GLY A 156 -43.60 -2.00 32.61
C GLY A 156 -43.43 -0.51 32.88
N HIS A 157 -42.33 0.06 32.41
CA HIS A 157 -41.95 1.48 32.61
C HIS A 157 -41.74 2.21 31.27
N GLY A 158 -42.51 1.84 30.25
CA GLY A 158 -42.52 2.47 28.96
C GLY A 158 -42.11 1.56 27.81
N ASN A 159 -42.46 1.98 26.62
CA ASN A 159 -42.16 1.28 25.36
C ASN A 159 -40.90 1.85 24.72
N SER A 160 -40.15 0.99 24.06
CA SER A 160 -38.97 1.38 23.31
C SER A 160 -38.85 0.51 22.07
N SER A 161 -38.15 1.03 21.09
CA SER A 161 -37.85 0.27 19.87
C SER A 161 -36.45 0.53 19.37
N ARG A 162 -35.92 -0.44 18.64
CA ARG A 162 -34.60 -0.35 18.02
C ARG A 162 -34.62 -0.90 16.61
N GLY A 163 -34.32 -0.05 15.64
CA GLY A 163 -34.14 -0.45 14.23
C GLY A 163 -32.74 -0.91 13.95
N ILE A 164 -32.59 -2.06 13.29
CA ILE A 164 -31.36 -2.55 12.68
C ILE A 164 -31.51 -2.44 11.18
N LEU A 165 -30.62 -1.67 10.57
CA LEU A 165 -30.54 -1.48 9.12
C LEU A 165 -29.53 -2.46 8.55
N ASP A 166 -29.95 -3.29 7.56
CA ASP A 166 -29.11 -4.31 6.97
C ASP A 166 -29.36 -4.45 5.46
N LEU A 167 -28.56 -5.27 4.81
CA LEU A 167 -28.75 -5.75 3.46
C LEU A 167 -28.99 -7.27 3.47
N LYS A 168 -30.08 -7.72 2.84
CA LYS A 168 -30.38 -9.13 2.64
C LYS A 168 -29.99 -9.55 1.25
N PHE A 169 -29.06 -10.50 1.16
CA PHE A 169 -28.64 -11.12 -0.08
C PHE A 169 -29.64 -12.22 -0.46
N MET A 170 -30.10 -12.15 -1.68
CA MET A 170 -31.04 -13.07 -2.30
C MET A 170 -30.34 -13.79 -3.47
N ARG A 171 -30.98 -14.81 -4.04
CA ARG A 171 -30.42 -15.54 -5.19
C ARG A 171 -30.11 -14.62 -6.38
N HIS A 172 -30.93 -13.60 -6.62
CA HIS A 172 -30.86 -12.73 -7.78
C HIS A 172 -30.75 -11.24 -7.43
N GLY A 173 -30.07 -10.91 -6.32
CA GLY A 173 -29.84 -9.52 -5.95
C GLY A 173 -29.73 -9.26 -4.46
N ILE A 174 -29.63 -7.99 -4.14
CA ILE A 174 -29.49 -7.50 -2.76
C ILE A 174 -30.62 -6.51 -2.50
N LYS A 175 -31.27 -6.63 -1.35
CA LYS A 175 -32.30 -5.66 -0.94
C LYS A 175 -32.01 -5.08 0.45
N ARG A 176 -32.47 -3.85 0.66
CA ARG A 176 -32.51 -3.25 1.98
C ARG A 176 -33.39 -4.10 2.90
N TRP A 177 -32.92 -4.30 4.12
CA TRP A 177 -33.62 -5.06 5.14
C TRP A 177 -33.59 -4.34 6.48
N ILE A 178 -34.76 -4.00 7.03
CA ILE A 178 -34.88 -3.28 8.28
C ILE A 178 -35.63 -4.16 9.27
N ILE A 179 -35.01 -4.47 10.41
CA ILE A 179 -35.59 -5.21 11.50
C ILE A 179 -35.87 -4.22 12.64
N LEU A 180 -37.11 -4.10 13.04
CA LEU A 180 -37.51 -3.29 14.18
C LEU A 180 -37.78 -4.19 15.38
N TYR A 181 -36.94 -4.09 16.39
CA TYR A 181 -37.17 -4.73 17.69
C TYR A 181 -38.00 -3.81 18.54
N ARG A 182 -39.18 -4.28 19.02
CA ARG A 182 -40.01 -3.59 19.98
C ARG A 182 -39.85 -4.26 21.32
N PHE A 183 -39.75 -3.49 22.40
CA PHE A 183 -39.57 -3.99 23.73
C PHE A 183 -40.11 -3.01 24.78
N HIS A 184 -40.55 -3.55 25.94
CA HIS A 184 -40.85 -2.76 27.09
C HIS A 184 -39.63 -2.54 27.96
N ARG A 185 -39.50 -1.37 28.56
CA ARG A 185 -38.60 -1.13 29.67
C ARG A 185 -39.34 -1.53 30.95
N TYR A 186 -38.62 -2.02 31.93
CA TYR A 186 -39.15 -2.46 33.19
C TYR A 186 -38.46 -1.76 34.35
N LYS A 187 -39.18 -1.49 35.45
CA LYS A 187 -38.63 -1.00 36.71
C LYS A 187 -38.86 -2.04 37.79
N CYS A 188 -37.77 -2.45 38.45
CA CYS A 188 -37.84 -3.38 39.58
C CYS A 188 -38.38 -2.66 40.82
N GLN A 189 -39.32 -3.28 41.51
CA GLN A 189 -39.88 -2.71 42.76
C GLN A 189 -38.90 -2.88 43.93
N ASP A 190 -38.13 -3.97 43.95
CA ASP A 190 -37.26 -4.29 45.08
C ASP A 190 -35.94 -3.51 45.07
N CYS A 191 -35.34 -3.29 43.91
CA CYS A 191 -34.04 -2.58 43.82
C CYS A 191 -34.09 -1.26 43.05
N GLY A 192 -35.26 -0.84 42.55
CA GLY A 192 -35.44 0.40 41.78
C GLY A 192 -34.79 0.45 40.42
N ALA A 193 -34.07 -0.58 40.01
CA ALA A 193 -33.32 -0.60 38.75
C ALA A 193 -34.26 -0.60 37.54
N THR A 194 -33.94 0.23 36.52
CA THR A 194 -34.63 0.21 35.23
C THR A 194 -33.83 -0.64 34.26
N PHE A 195 -34.49 -1.57 33.57
CA PHE A 195 -33.85 -2.49 32.65
C PHE A 195 -34.72 -2.80 31.42
N ALA A 196 -34.10 -3.36 30.40
CA ALA A 196 -34.77 -3.86 29.19
C ALA A 196 -34.45 -5.36 29.02
N PRO A 197 -35.20 -6.11 28.18
CA PRO A 197 -34.87 -7.49 27.86
C PRO A 197 -33.42 -7.63 27.38
N LYS A 198 -32.75 -8.72 27.78
CA LYS A 198 -31.42 -9.04 27.25
C LYS A 198 -31.49 -9.12 25.74
N LYS A 199 -30.46 -8.64 25.10
CA LYS A 199 -30.31 -8.57 23.63
C LYS A 199 -30.66 -9.89 22.96
N MET A 200 -31.76 -9.90 22.24
CA MET A 200 -32.10 -11.01 21.35
C MET A 200 -31.76 -10.60 19.91
N GLY A 201 -30.54 -10.96 19.47
CA GLY A 201 -30.16 -10.84 18.06
C GLY A 201 -29.71 -9.47 17.55
N TRP A 202 -29.63 -8.42 18.40
CA TRP A 202 -29.04 -7.14 17.98
C TRP A 202 -27.72 -6.87 18.69
N THR A 203 -26.79 -6.24 17.93
CA THR A 203 -25.55 -5.70 18.47
C THR A 203 -25.75 -4.26 18.96
N ARG A 204 -24.70 -3.66 19.56
CA ARG A 204 -24.71 -2.21 19.87
C ARG A 204 -24.83 -1.34 18.62
N SER A 205 -24.41 -1.84 17.45
CA SER A 205 -24.55 -1.17 16.16
C SER A 205 -26.01 -1.14 15.70
N LYS A 206 -26.40 -0.08 15.03
CA LYS A 206 -27.66 0.02 14.28
C LYS A 206 -27.57 -0.59 12.88
N PHE A 207 -26.41 -1.11 12.49
CA PHE A 207 -26.15 -1.74 11.21
C PHE A 207 -25.95 -3.23 11.38
N GLY A 208 -26.54 -4.00 10.49
CA GLY A 208 -26.40 -5.45 10.46
C GLY A 208 -25.14 -5.92 9.73
N PRO A 209 -24.84 -7.22 9.80
CA PRO A 209 -23.60 -7.78 9.21
C PRO A 209 -23.56 -7.71 7.68
N GLY A 210 -24.71 -7.80 7.01
CA GLY A 210 -24.76 -7.78 5.55
C GLY A 210 -24.33 -6.45 4.96
N ILE A 211 -24.77 -5.32 5.53
CA ILE A 211 -24.34 -4.00 5.08
C ILE A 211 -22.85 -3.75 5.36
N VAL A 212 -22.34 -4.23 6.51
CA VAL A 212 -20.92 -4.13 6.86
C VAL A 212 -20.07 -4.92 5.86
N ALA A 213 -20.43 -6.20 5.64
CA ALA A 213 -19.70 -7.07 4.69
C ALA A 213 -19.68 -6.48 3.27
N TYR A 214 -20.82 -5.97 2.80
CA TYR A 214 -20.91 -5.39 1.47
C TYR A 214 -20.12 -4.08 1.32
N SER A 215 -20.15 -3.22 2.35
CA SER A 215 -19.34 -1.99 2.38
C SER A 215 -17.85 -2.30 2.34
N LEU A 216 -17.39 -3.28 3.11
CA LEU A 216 -15.99 -3.71 3.13
C LEU A 216 -15.58 -4.36 1.81
N TYR A 217 -16.44 -5.18 1.21
CA TYR A 217 -16.19 -5.75 -0.09
C TYR A 217 -16.00 -4.67 -1.16
N GLN A 218 -16.86 -3.64 -1.18
CA GLN A 218 -16.71 -2.51 -2.11
C GLN A 218 -15.43 -1.71 -1.84
N ASN A 219 -15.11 -1.41 -0.59
CA ASN A 219 -13.95 -0.58 -0.25
C ASN A 219 -12.62 -1.33 -0.38
N ILE A 220 -12.52 -2.55 0.15
CA ILE A 220 -11.28 -3.33 0.16
C ILE A 220 -11.14 -4.21 -1.09
N GLY A 221 -12.19 -4.97 -1.41
CA GLY A 221 -12.19 -5.92 -2.53
C GLY A 221 -12.21 -5.24 -3.90
N LEU A 222 -13.10 -4.25 -4.07
CA LEU A 222 -13.26 -3.48 -5.31
C LEU A 222 -12.47 -2.17 -5.30
N ARG A 223 -11.84 -1.80 -4.19
CA ARG A 223 -10.99 -0.59 -4.03
C ARG A 223 -11.74 0.72 -4.26
N LEU A 224 -13.05 0.77 -4.02
CA LEU A 224 -13.82 1.99 -4.15
C LEU A 224 -13.50 2.96 -3.00
N PRO A 225 -13.42 4.27 -3.24
CA PRO A 225 -13.29 5.27 -2.18
C PRO A 225 -14.44 5.15 -1.18
N GLN A 226 -14.16 5.30 0.12
CA GLN A 226 -15.15 5.15 1.19
C GLN A 226 -16.39 6.04 0.98
N GLU A 227 -16.18 7.28 0.57
CA GLU A 227 -17.27 8.20 0.28
C GLU A 227 -18.15 7.71 -0.89
N SER A 228 -17.53 7.15 -1.92
CA SER A 228 -18.25 6.56 -3.06
C SER A 228 -19.08 5.35 -2.63
N VAL A 229 -18.58 4.53 -1.71
CA VAL A 229 -19.34 3.43 -1.12
C VAL A 229 -20.55 3.95 -0.36
N ASP A 230 -20.38 4.92 0.56
CA ASP A 230 -21.48 5.49 1.33
C ASP A 230 -22.54 6.15 0.43
N ARG A 231 -22.11 6.87 -0.63
CA ARG A 231 -23.02 7.49 -1.62
C ARG A 231 -23.76 6.45 -2.45
N SER A 232 -23.08 5.40 -2.90
CA SER A 232 -23.66 4.31 -3.69
C SER A 232 -24.74 3.57 -2.89
N LEU A 233 -24.44 3.23 -1.65
CA LEU A 233 -25.38 2.57 -0.75
C LEU A 233 -26.62 3.45 -0.48
N ASN A 234 -26.45 4.74 -0.28
CA ASN A 234 -27.54 5.69 -0.13
C ASN A 234 -28.40 5.79 -1.40
N LYS A 235 -27.76 5.82 -2.58
CA LYS A 235 -28.48 5.96 -3.85
C LYS A 235 -29.22 4.70 -4.25
N LEU A 236 -28.56 3.52 -4.16
CA LEU A 236 -29.11 2.26 -4.64
C LEU A 236 -30.15 1.65 -3.68
N PHE A 237 -29.89 1.75 -2.37
CA PHE A 237 -30.75 1.10 -1.36
C PHE A 237 -31.57 2.09 -0.53
N GLY A 238 -31.46 3.39 -0.80
CA GLY A 238 -32.13 4.44 -0.03
C GLY A 238 -31.72 4.47 1.44
N LEU A 239 -30.49 4.04 1.76
CA LEU A 239 -29.93 4.11 3.10
C LEU A 239 -29.56 5.56 3.42
N GLN A 240 -29.66 5.95 4.67
CA GLN A 240 -29.30 7.30 5.11
C GLN A 240 -27.98 7.27 5.89
N LEU A 241 -26.93 6.74 5.23
CA LEU A 241 -25.60 6.67 5.81
C LEU A 241 -24.96 8.06 5.80
N ARG A 242 -24.27 8.42 6.86
CA ARG A 242 -23.40 9.58 6.89
C ARG A 242 -22.13 9.27 6.12
N ILE A 243 -21.55 10.25 5.46
CA ILE A 243 -20.20 10.15 4.87
C ILE A 243 -19.21 9.77 5.98
N GLY A 244 -18.37 8.77 5.73
CA GLY A 244 -17.45 8.21 6.71
C GLY A 244 -18.01 7.00 7.49
N THR A 245 -19.26 6.56 7.24
CA THR A 245 -19.80 5.36 7.87
C THR A 245 -18.99 4.10 7.50
N THR A 246 -18.56 3.99 6.25
CA THR A 246 -17.69 2.89 5.79
C THR A 246 -16.35 2.88 6.53
N ASN A 247 -15.80 4.04 6.91
CA ASN A 247 -14.59 4.10 7.73
C ASN A 247 -14.80 3.50 9.13
N CYS A 248 -15.95 3.76 9.75
CA CYS A 248 -16.29 3.13 11.03
C CYS A 248 -16.44 1.61 10.91
N PHE A 249 -17.01 1.13 9.78
CA PHE A 249 -17.09 -0.32 9.52
C PHE A 249 -15.71 -0.94 9.34
N LYS A 250 -14.83 -0.28 8.60
CA LYS A 250 -13.44 -0.70 8.39
C LYS A 250 -12.69 -0.84 9.72
N ALA A 251 -12.72 0.21 10.57
CA ALA A 251 -12.01 0.20 11.84
C ALA A 251 -12.51 -0.94 12.76
N LYS A 252 -13.83 -1.13 12.86
CA LYS A 252 -14.40 -2.21 13.68
C LYS A 252 -14.11 -3.60 13.11
N ALA A 253 -14.11 -3.75 11.79
CA ALA A 253 -13.77 -5.01 11.15
C ALA A 253 -12.28 -5.35 11.31
N ALA A 254 -11.38 -4.36 11.19
CA ALA A 254 -9.97 -4.55 11.44
C ALA A 254 -9.70 -5.04 12.88
N GLU A 255 -10.39 -4.47 13.87
CA GLU A 255 -10.37 -4.94 15.25
C GLU A 255 -10.88 -6.38 15.38
N THR A 256 -12.01 -6.70 14.72
CA THR A 256 -12.64 -8.04 14.77
C THR A 256 -11.75 -9.11 14.13
N TYR A 257 -11.06 -8.78 13.05
CA TYR A 257 -10.19 -9.68 12.29
C TYR A 257 -8.70 -9.56 12.65
N LYS A 258 -8.37 -8.87 13.74
CA LYS A 258 -6.97 -8.71 14.18
C LYS A 258 -6.32 -10.07 14.48
N GLU A 259 -7.01 -10.93 15.22
CA GLU A 259 -6.55 -12.29 15.54
C GLU A 259 -6.34 -13.13 14.26
N THR A 260 -7.23 -13.00 13.27
CA THR A 260 -7.08 -13.66 11.96
C THR A 260 -5.83 -13.19 11.23
N TYR A 261 -5.57 -11.88 11.26
CA TYR A 261 -4.37 -11.29 10.67
C TYR A 261 -3.10 -11.75 11.40
N ASP A 262 -3.10 -11.74 12.74
CA ASP A 262 -1.94 -12.16 13.53
C ASP A 262 -1.63 -13.65 13.32
N ALA A 263 -2.66 -14.49 13.24
CA ALA A 263 -2.50 -15.90 12.90
C ALA A 263 -1.96 -16.12 11.47
N LEU A 264 -2.37 -15.27 10.51
CA LEU A 264 -1.85 -15.28 9.14
C LEU A 264 -0.35 -14.93 9.11
N VAL A 265 0.04 -13.86 9.81
CA VAL A 265 1.44 -13.45 9.94
C VAL A 265 2.28 -14.56 10.59
N ALA A 266 1.76 -15.16 11.67
CA ALA A 266 2.44 -16.26 12.34
C ALA A 266 2.64 -17.48 11.42
N ARG A 267 1.65 -17.84 10.59
CA ARG A 267 1.81 -18.93 9.62
C ARG A 267 2.84 -18.62 8.54
N LEU A 268 2.89 -17.36 8.05
CA LEU A 268 3.93 -16.92 7.12
C LEU A 268 5.33 -17.08 7.74
N CYS A 269 5.52 -16.57 8.96
CA CYS A 269 6.81 -16.62 9.67
C CYS A 269 7.25 -18.03 10.06
N ASN A 270 6.32 -18.97 10.21
CA ASN A 270 6.62 -20.40 10.45
C ASN A 270 6.66 -21.23 9.17
N GLY A 271 6.51 -20.62 8.01
CA GLY A 271 6.52 -21.28 6.71
C GLY A 271 7.95 -21.57 6.21
N GLN A 272 8.03 -22.23 5.04
CA GLN A 272 9.30 -22.56 4.39
C GLN A 272 9.76 -21.51 3.37
N LEU A 273 8.87 -20.62 2.95
CA LEU A 273 9.10 -19.65 1.89
C LEU A 273 8.36 -18.36 2.19
N ILE A 274 9.07 -17.24 2.11
CA ILE A 274 8.49 -15.90 2.10
C ILE A 274 9.06 -15.10 0.94
N HIS A 275 8.19 -14.46 0.19
CA HIS A 275 8.51 -13.37 -0.73
C HIS A 275 8.32 -12.05 -0.02
N ALA A 276 9.30 -11.16 -0.10
CA ALA A 276 9.21 -9.83 0.50
C ALA A 276 9.47 -8.74 -0.53
N ASP A 277 8.74 -7.64 -0.38
CA ASP A 277 8.89 -6.42 -1.18
C ASP A 277 8.30 -5.24 -0.40
N GLU A 278 8.58 -3.99 -0.78
CA GLU A 278 8.02 -2.83 -0.13
C GLU A 278 7.60 -1.74 -1.14
N THR A 279 6.72 -0.85 -0.70
CA THR A 279 6.26 0.27 -1.52
C THR A 279 5.97 1.51 -0.67
N LYS A 280 6.14 2.68 -1.24
CA LYS A 280 5.87 3.98 -0.58
C LYS A 280 4.38 4.26 -0.49
N ILE A 281 3.98 4.94 0.59
CA ILE A 281 2.66 5.55 0.77
C ILE A 281 2.80 6.92 1.42
N SER A 282 1.86 7.84 1.14
CA SER A 282 1.74 9.11 1.88
C SER A 282 0.66 8.96 2.96
N VAL A 283 1.03 9.18 4.21
CA VAL A 283 0.16 9.14 5.38
C VAL A 283 0.25 10.49 6.09
N GLU A 284 -0.86 11.22 6.17
CA GLU A 284 -0.91 12.57 6.78
C GLU A 284 0.14 13.55 6.22
N GLY A 285 0.48 13.39 4.92
CA GLY A 285 1.48 14.21 4.25
C GLY A 285 2.93 13.75 4.44
N LYS A 286 3.20 12.75 5.27
CA LYS A 286 4.52 12.13 5.46
C LYS A 286 4.67 10.90 4.57
N VAL A 287 5.91 10.61 4.16
CA VAL A 287 6.22 9.38 3.43
C VAL A 287 6.35 8.24 4.43
N GLY A 288 5.55 7.21 4.25
CA GLY A 288 5.65 5.94 4.95
C GLY A 288 5.86 4.79 3.96
N PHE A 289 5.95 3.57 4.46
CA PHE A 289 6.20 2.37 3.67
C PHE A 289 5.23 1.25 4.05
N VAL A 290 4.86 0.46 3.07
CA VAL A 290 4.11 -0.77 3.26
C VAL A 290 4.99 -1.92 2.81
N TRP A 291 5.34 -2.76 3.76
CA TRP A 291 6.05 -4.01 3.55
C TRP A 291 5.04 -5.10 3.21
N VAL A 292 5.38 -5.92 2.26
CA VAL A 292 4.55 -7.04 1.81
C VAL A 292 5.31 -8.34 2.03
N PHE A 293 4.68 -9.27 2.71
CA PHE A 293 5.19 -10.62 2.93
C PHE A 293 4.17 -11.61 2.37
N ALA A 294 4.60 -12.48 1.48
CA ALA A 294 3.69 -13.41 0.83
C ALA A 294 4.34 -14.77 0.59
N ASN A 295 3.53 -15.81 0.61
CA ASN A 295 3.85 -17.10 0.03
C ASN A 295 2.81 -17.43 -1.06
N MET A 296 2.70 -18.68 -1.49
CA MET A 296 1.74 -19.06 -2.54
C MET A 296 0.27 -19.13 -2.05
N GLU A 297 0.04 -19.00 -0.74
CA GLU A 297 -1.29 -19.16 -0.13
C GLU A 297 -1.74 -17.94 0.68
N GLU A 298 -0.83 -17.13 1.17
CA GLU A 298 -1.10 -16.08 2.15
C GLU A 298 -0.30 -14.80 1.85
N VAL A 299 -0.89 -13.66 2.18
CA VAL A 299 -0.27 -12.33 2.00
C VAL A 299 -0.51 -11.49 3.24
N ALA A 300 0.55 -10.88 3.78
CA ALA A 300 0.50 -9.90 4.86
C ALA A 300 1.08 -8.56 4.41
N TYR A 301 0.39 -7.48 4.78
CA TYR A 301 0.85 -6.10 4.57
C TYR A 301 1.10 -5.46 5.93
N VAL A 302 2.28 -4.83 6.09
CA VAL A 302 2.72 -4.20 7.34
C VAL A 302 3.11 -2.76 7.07
N TYR A 303 2.52 -1.81 7.79
CA TYR A 303 2.90 -0.39 7.68
C TYR A 303 4.12 -0.08 8.56
N SER A 304 5.04 0.72 8.02
CA SER A 304 6.17 1.31 8.74
C SER A 304 6.31 2.79 8.36
N GLU A 305 6.69 3.62 9.32
CA GLU A 305 6.98 5.03 9.06
C GLU A 305 8.28 5.22 8.27
N THR A 306 9.20 4.27 8.37
CA THR A 306 10.51 4.34 7.74
C THR A 306 10.76 3.13 6.82
N ARG A 307 11.69 3.28 5.88
CA ARG A 307 12.18 2.18 5.03
C ARG A 307 13.29 1.36 5.71
N HIS A 308 13.63 1.65 6.96
CA HIS A 308 14.67 0.91 7.65
C HIS A 308 14.34 -0.58 7.77
N GLY A 309 15.36 -1.42 7.70
CA GLY A 309 15.24 -2.87 7.76
C GLY A 309 14.73 -3.42 9.11
N SER A 310 14.51 -2.57 10.11
CA SER A 310 14.01 -2.98 11.42
C SER A 310 12.65 -3.72 11.35
N THR A 311 11.76 -3.31 10.45
CA THR A 311 10.44 -3.96 10.29
C THR A 311 10.57 -5.40 9.78
N PRO A 312 11.20 -5.68 8.61
CA PRO A 312 11.38 -7.06 8.17
C PRO A 312 12.29 -7.87 9.09
N GLN A 313 13.35 -7.28 9.67
CA GLN A 313 14.23 -7.96 10.62
C GLN A 313 13.50 -8.38 11.91
N SER A 314 12.65 -7.51 12.47
CA SER A 314 11.85 -7.85 13.64
C SER A 314 10.81 -8.93 13.34
N LEU A 315 10.15 -8.85 12.18
CA LEU A 315 9.13 -9.82 11.79
C LEU A 315 9.72 -11.20 11.50
N LEU A 316 10.88 -11.23 10.85
CA LEU A 316 11.53 -12.46 10.35
C LEU A 316 12.72 -12.91 11.21
N LYS A 317 12.85 -12.39 12.44
CA LYS A 317 13.99 -12.73 13.33
C LYS A 317 14.16 -14.22 13.58
N ASP A 318 13.06 -14.95 13.69
CA ASP A 318 13.02 -16.40 13.97
C ASP A 318 12.66 -17.23 12.72
N PHE A 319 12.63 -16.60 11.54
CA PHE A 319 12.30 -17.27 10.29
C PHE A 319 13.46 -18.13 9.81
N THR A 320 13.19 -19.41 9.58
CA THR A 320 14.20 -20.41 9.16
C THR A 320 14.02 -20.88 7.70
N GLY A 321 12.96 -20.46 7.04
CA GLY A 321 12.71 -20.76 5.63
C GLY A 321 13.55 -19.92 4.69
N VAL A 322 13.24 -19.94 3.38
CA VAL A 322 13.95 -19.15 2.37
C VAL A 322 13.22 -17.82 2.13
N LEU A 323 13.95 -16.72 2.23
CA LEU A 323 13.47 -15.38 1.89
C LEU A 323 13.80 -15.06 0.43
N VAL A 324 12.78 -14.80 -0.37
CA VAL A 324 12.92 -14.30 -1.75
C VAL A 324 12.68 -12.79 -1.76
N SER A 325 13.65 -12.01 -2.21
CA SER A 325 13.58 -10.55 -2.23
C SER A 325 14.28 -9.96 -3.45
N ASP A 326 14.17 -8.66 -3.63
CA ASP A 326 15.05 -7.88 -4.49
C ASP A 326 16.45 -7.70 -3.86
N PHE A 327 17.26 -6.78 -4.41
CA PHE A 327 18.60 -6.46 -3.92
C PHE A 327 18.63 -5.35 -2.87
N TYR A 328 17.50 -5.01 -2.25
CA TYR A 328 17.49 -4.00 -1.21
C TYR A 328 18.21 -4.50 0.05
N ALA A 329 19.19 -3.71 0.52
CA ALA A 329 20.09 -4.10 1.61
C ALA A 329 19.39 -4.37 2.97
N ALA A 330 18.16 -3.87 3.16
CA ALA A 330 17.39 -4.14 4.37
C ALA A 330 17.12 -5.62 4.63
N TYR A 331 17.13 -6.44 3.58
CA TYR A 331 16.94 -7.89 3.69
C TYR A 331 18.22 -8.65 4.01
N ASP A 332 19.41 -8.08 3.72
CA ASP A 332 20.70 -8.78 3.86
C ASP A 332 21.03 -9.17 5.32
N GLY A 333 20.49 -8.40 6.30
CA GLY A 333 20.71 -8.67 7.72
C GLY A 333 19.76 -9.72 8.34
N ILE A 334 18.88 -10.36 7.57
CA ILE A 334 17.95 -11.38 8.08
C ILE A 334 18.65 -12.74 8.10
N PRO A 335 18.71 -13.45 9.26
CA PRO A 335 19.51 -14.66 9.44
C PRO A 335 18.81 -15.90 8.89
N CYS A 336 18.48 -15.91 7.59
CA CYS A 336 17.89 -17.05 6.91
C CYS A 336 18.49 -17.23 5.51
N PRO A 337 18.36 -18.40 4.87
CA PRO A 337 18.70 -18.56 3.47
C PRO A 337 17.93 -17.58 2.60
N GLN A 338 18.63 -16.92 1.66
CA GLN A 338 18.03 -15.90 0.80
C GLN A 338 18.13 -16.30 -0.67
N GLN A 339 17.11 -15.95 -1.44
CA GLN A 339 17.11 -15.97 -2.90
C GLN A 339 16.89 -14.57 -3.42
N LYS A 340 17.89 -13.99 -4.07
CA LYS A 340 17.71 -12.68 -4.75
C LYS A 340 17.03 -12.88 -6.10
N CYS A 341 16.11 -11.98 -6.42
CA CYS A 341 15.31 -12.04 -7.64
C CYS A 341 16.17 -11.91 -8.91
N LEU A 342 16.27 -12.99 -9.69
CA LEU A 342 17.05 -12.98 -10.93
C LEU A 342 16.42 -12.07 -12.00
N ILE A 343 15.11 -11.79 -11.97
CA ILE A 343 14.47 -10.88 -12.90
C ILE A 343 14.97 -9.44 -12.74
N HIS A 344 15.13 -8.98 -11.48
CA HIS A 344 15.73 -7.67 -11.23
C HIS A 344 17.18 -7.62 -11.75
N LEU A 345 17.96 -8.66 -11.47
CA LEU A 345 19.32 -8.74 -12.00
C LEU A 345 19.35 -8.72 -13.53
N ILE A 346 18.51 -9.53 -14.19
CA ILE A 346 18.44 -9.59 -15.66
C ILE A 346 18.05 -8.24 -16.27
N ARG A 347 17.12 -7.51 -15.67
CA ARG A 347 16.76 -6.15 -16.11
C ARG A 347 17.95 -5.19 -15.99
N ASP A 348 18.63 -5.19 -14.83
CA ASP A 348 19.80 -4.35 -14.61
C ASP A 348 20.95 -4.69 -15.56
N LEU A 349 21.16 -5.99 -15.87
CA LEU A 349 22.13 -6.44 -16.88
C LEU A 349 21.79 -5.92 -18.27
N ASN A 350 20.52 -6.00 -18.66
CA ASN A 350 20.05 -5.48 -19.94
C ASN A 350 20.26 -3.97 -20.02
N ASP A 351 19.90 -3.23 -18.99
CA ASP A 351 20.06 -1.77 -18.93
C ASP A 351 21.53 -1.37 -18.98
N ALA A 352 22.42 -2.15 -18.33
CA ALA A 352 23.86 -1.93 -18.42
C ALA A 352 24.39 -2.13 -19.85
N VAL A 353 23.97 -3.19 -20.56
CA VAL A 353 24.35 -3.43 -21.95
C VAL A 353 23.83 -2.33 -22.87
N LEU A 354 22.60 -1.85 -22.67
CA LEU A 354 22.03 -0.75 -23.44
C LEU A 354 22.75 0.58 -23.18
N LYS A 355 23.21 0.81 -21.94
CA LYS A 355 23.98 2.01 -21.56
C LYS A 355 25.40 1.99 -22.13
N TYR A 356 26.02 0.82 -22.22
CA TYR A 356 27.39 0.65 -22.69
C TYR A 356 27.46 -0.29 -23.92
N PRO A 357 26.88 0.12 -25.08
CA PRO A 357 26.64 -0.79 -26.21
C PRO A 357 27.92 -1.23 -26.94
N TYR A 358 29.07 -0.64 -26.65
CA TYR A 358 30.39 -0.98 -27.25
C TYR A 358 31.30 -1.73 -26.27
N ASP A 359 30.82 -2.05 -25.06
CA ASP A 359 31.58 -2.80 -24.07
C ASP A 359 31.45 -4.30 -24.34
N GLU A 360 32.43 -4.86 -25.03
CA GLU A 360 32.41 -6.28 -25.38
C GLU A 360 32.68 -7.21 -24.19
N GLU A 361 33.40 -6.76 -23.15
CA GLU A 361 33.61 -7.54 -21.93
C GLU A 361 32.29 -7.68 -21.16
N LEU A 362 31.57 -6.57 -21.02
CA LEU A 362 30.23 -6.55 -20.40
C LEU A 362 29.26 -7.46 -21.16
N LYS A 363 29.20 -7.35 -22.50
CA LYS A 363 28.33 -8.21 -23.32
C LYS A 363 28.65 -9.69 -23.15
N LYS A 364 29.95 -10.07 -23.18
CA LYS A 364 30.38 -11.45 -22.97
C LYS A 364 29.97 -11.98 -21.59
N LEU A 365 30.13 -11.16 -20.55
CA LEU A 365 29.74 -11.53 -19.19
C LEU A 365 28.23 -11.74 -19.08
N VAL A 366 27.44 -10.80 -19.59
CA VAL A 366 25.95 -10.88 -19.59
C VAL A 366 25.48 -12.10 -20.39
N LYS A 367 26.08 -12.34 -21.58
CA LYS A 367 25.78 -13.52 -22.40
C LYS A 367 26.10 -14.82 -21.65
N SER A 368 27.26 -14.91 -21.00
CA SER A 368 27.65 -16.06 -20.20
C SER A 368 26.65 -16.36 -19.06
N PHE A 369 26.15 -15.31 -18.41
CA PHE A 369 25.09 -15.46 -17.38
C PHE A 369 23.76 -15.90 -17.99
N ALA A 370 23.35 -15.34 -19.13
CA ALA A 370 22.13 -15.76 -19.82
C ALA A 370 22.19 -17.26 -20.22
N ASP A 371 23.32 -17.70 -20.76
CA ASP A 371 23.54 -19.10 -21.15
C ASP A 371 23.58 -20.04 -19.94
N LEU A 372 23.99 -19.55 -18.76
CA LEU A 372 23.90 -20.29 -17.50
C LEU A 372 22.46 -20.46 -17.01
N VAL A 373 21.66 -19.38 -17.01
CA VAL A 373 20.32 -19.36 -16.38
C VAL A 373 19.25 -20.01 -17.29
N LYS A 374 19.35 -19.87 -18.60
CA LYS A 374 18.36 -20.41 -19.55
C LYS A 374 18.05 -21.89 -19.35
N PRO A 375 19.03 -22.82 -19.28
CA PRO A 375 18.75 -24.24 -19.04
C PRO A 375 18.12 -24.53 -17.66
N MET A 376 18.38 -23.68 -16.66
CA MET A 376 17.75 -23.80 -15.33
C MET A 376 16.27 -23.50 -15.42
N VAL A 377 15.90 -22.40 -16.10
CA VAL A 377 14.48 -22.03 -16.31
C VAL A 377 13.77 -23.11 -17.12
N GLU A 378 14.36 -23.62 -18.19
CA GLU A 378 13.81 -24.75 -18.96
C GLU A 378 13.59 -26.01 -18.09
N THR A 379 14.47 -26.23 -17.11
CA THR A 379 14.30 -27.34 -16.15
C THR A 379 13.14 -27.08 -15.19
N VAL A 380 12.98 -25.83 -14.72
CA VAL A 380 11.82 -25.43 -13.91
C VAL A 380 10.51 -25.58 -14.68
N ASP A 381 10.47 -25.14 -15.92
CA ASP A 381 9.26 -25.25 -16.77
C ASP A 381 8.86 -26.72 -16.99
N ARG A 382 9.83 -27.62 -17.12
CA ARG A 382 9.58 -29.04 -17.35
C ARG A 382 9.22 -29.82 -16.10
N HIS A 383 9.83 -29.53 -14.96
CA HIS A 383 9.77 -30.37 -13.76
C HIS A 383 9.25 -29.62 -12.51
N GLY A 384 8.95 -28.33 -12.61
CA GLY A 384 8.61 -27.47 -11.49
C GLY A 384 9.83 -27.16 -10.60
N LEU A 385 9.56 -26.53 -9.47
CA LEU A 385 10.59 -26.10 -8.49
C LEU A 385 11.01 -27.26 -7.59
N LYS A 386 11.58 -28.31 -8.18
CA LYS A 386 12.05 -29.52 -7.46
C LYS A 386 13.57 -29.57 -7.48
N SER A 387 14.21 -29.42 -6.32
CA SER A 387 15.66 -29.38 -6.15
C SER A 387 16.34 -30.64 -6.70
N HIS A 388 15.69 -31.79 -6.65
CA HIS A 388 16.20 -33.02 -7.24
C HIS A 388 16.58 -32.87 -8.73
N PHE A 389 15.77 -32.21 -9.52
CA PHE A 389 16.07 -31.94 -10.93
C PHE A 389 16.97 -30.73 -11.15
N LEU A 390 16.98 -29.76 -10.22
CA LEU A 390 17.70 -28.51 -10.35
C LEU A 390 19.16 -28.59 -9.92
N ARG A 391 19.50 -29.45 -8.96
CA ARG A 391 20.88 -29.63 -8.44
C ARG A 391 21.91 -29.97 -9.51
N LYS A 392 21.51 -30.57 -10.64
CA LYS A 392 22.42 -30.84 -11.76
C LYS A 392 23.12 -29.60 -12.29
N HIS A 393 22.49 -28.40 -12.14
CA HIS A 393 23.03 -27.12 -12.61
C HIS A 393 24.09 -26.53 -11.67
N LEU A 394 24.28 -27.03 -10.44
CA LEU A 394 25.28 -26.50 -9.50
C LEU A 394 26.69 -26.56 -10.07
N ARG A 395 27.06 -27.63 -10.78
CA ARG A 395 28.36 -27.71 -11.46
C ARG A 395 28.57 -26.61 -12.52
N SER A 396 27.52 -26.18 -13.18
CA SER A 396 27.57 -25.07 -14.16
C SER A 396 27.71 -23.73 -13.45
N VAL A 397 27.06 -23.54 -12.30
CA VAL A 397 27.23 -22.36 -11.43
C VAL A 397 28.68 -22.28 -10.95
N ASP A 398 29.25 -23.36 -10.44
CA ASP A 398 30.65 -23.40 -9.97
C ASP A 398 31.64 -23.07 -11.10
N ARG A 399 31.37 -23.59 -12.30
CA ARG A 399 32.18 -23.29 -13.48
C ARG A 399 32.10 -21.83 -13.89
N PHE A 400 30.90 -21.23 -13.83
CA PHE A 400 30.67 -19.82 -14.10
C PHE A 400 31.48 -18.94 -13.11
N TYR A 401 31.37 -19.19 -11.81
CA TYR A 401 32.11 -18.42 -10.80
C TYR A 401 33.62 -18.61 -10.88
N ARG A 402 34.12 -19.82 -11.16
CA ARG A 402 35.57 -20.03 -11.40
C ARG A 402 36.09 -19.20 -12.58
N ARG A 403 35.33 -19.13 -13.68
CA ARG A 403 35.70 -18.30 -14.84
C ARG A 403 35.62 -16.82 -14.49
N LEU A 404 34.60 -16.40 -13.75
CA LEU A 404 34.41 -15.03 -13.34
C LEU A 404 35.54 -14.53 -12.44
N SER A 405 35.90 -15.30 -11.42
CA SER A 405 36.99 -14.95 -10.49
C SER A 405 38.35 -14.87 -11.20
N GLY A 406 38.61 -15.76 -12.16
CA GLY A 406 39.83 -15.73 -12.96
C GLY A 406 39.86 -14.70 -14.10
N ALA A 407 38.75 -13.99 -14.36
CA ALA A 407 38.69 -13.00 -15.42
C ALA A 407 39.33 -11.68 -15.00
N ASN A 408 40.34 -11.23 -15.78
CA ASN A 408 40.92 -9.92 -15.64
C ASN A 408 40.17 -8.97 -16.60
N LEU A 409 39.18 -8.25 -16.05
CA LEU A 409 38.32 -7.33 -16.81
C LEU A 409 38.94 -5.92 -16.79
N GLN A 410 39.05 -5.32 -17.94
CA GLN A 410 39.58 -3.95 -18.11
C GLN A 410 38.44 -2.91 -18.07
N SER A 411 37.23 -3.34 -18.39
CA SER A 411 36.06 -2.47 -18.37
C SER A 411 35.54 -2.25 -16.94
N ASN A 412 35.35 -1.00 -16.55
CA ASN A 412 34.77 -0.63 -15.24
C ASN A 412 33.35 -1.15 -15.09
N SER A 413 32.52 -1.14 -16.14
CA SER A 413 31.14 -1.65 -16.09
C SER A 413 31.11 -3.16 -15.94
N ALA A 414 31.98 -3.91 -16.62
CA ALA A 414 32.12 -5.34 -16.44
C ALA A 414 32.68 -5.69 -15.04
N GLY A 415 33.64 -4.89 -14.53
CA GLY A 415 34.22 -5.02 -13.19
C GLY A 415 33.16 -4.87 -12.08
N THR A 416 32.36 -3.80 -12.13
CA THR A 416 31.26 -3.57 -11.20
C THR A 416 30.24 -4.71 -11.22
N LEU A 417 29.96 -5.26 -12.39
CA LEU A 417 29.06 -6.40 -12.53
C LEU A 417 29.66 -7.69 -11.93
N LYS A 418 30.97 -7.92 -12.13
CA LYS A 418 31.70 -9.02 -11.51
C LYS A 418 31.59 -8.95 -9.98
N GLU A 419 31.89 -7.80 -9.37
CA GLU A 419 31.78 -7.58 -7.92
C GLU A 419 30.34 -7.87 -7.41
N ARG A 420 29.32 -7.44 -8.16
CA ARG A 420 27.94 -7.72 -7.83
C ARG A 420 27.59 -9.22 -7.84
N PHE A 421 28.10 -9.96 -8.83
CA PHE A 421 27.95 -11.41 -8.88
C PHE A 421 28.65 -12.09 -7.70
N GLU A 422 29.90 -11.70 -7.40
CA GLU A 422 30.69 -12.26 -6.31
C GLU A 422 30.04 -11.97 -4.96
N LYS A 423 29.59 -10.75 -4.72
CA LYS A 423 28.87 -10.36 -3.50
C LYS A 423 27.62 -11.20 -3.25
N ASN A 424 26.86 -11.52 -4.30
CA ASN A 424 25.58 -12.21 -4.18
C ASN A 424 25.68 -13.71 -4.52
N LYS A 425 26.88 -14.28 -4.57
CA LYS A 425 27.10 -15.68 -4.99
C LYS A 425 26.19 -16.66 -4.27
N ASP A 426 26.08 -16.56 -2.96
CA ASP A 426 25.36 -17.49 -2.11
C ASP A 426 23.84 -17.29 -2.12
N THR A 427 23.36 -16.19 -2.73
CA THR A 427 21.94 -15.82 -2.72
C THR A 427 21.28 -15.85 -4.10
N LEU A 428 22.04 -15.99 -5.19
CA LEU A 428 21.48 -15.98 -6.55
C LEU A 428 20.92 -17.34 -6.98
N PHE A 429 21.43 -18.46 -6.42
CA PHE A 429 21.11 -19.80 -6.89
C PHE A 429 20.57 -20.71 -5.79
N THR A 430 20.03 -20.13 -4.72
CA THR A 430 19.40 -20.86 -3.59
C THR A 430 18.23 -21.73 -4.06
N PHE A 431 17.50 -21.30 -5.10
CA PHE A 431 16.40 -22.07 -5.71
C PHE A 431 16.82 -23.43 -6.29
N LEU A 432 18.11 -23.65 -6.54
CA LEU A 432 18.60 -24.94 -7.05
C LEU A 432 18.65 -26.03 -5.97
N ILE A 433 18.68 -25.63 -4.69
CA ILE A 433 18.89 -26.54 -3.56
C ILE A 433 17.70 -26.67 -2.61
N HIS A 434 16.71 -25.75 -2.73
CA HIS A 434 15.50 -25.74 -1.92
C HIS A 434 14.26 -25.99 -2.77
N ASP A 435 13.42 -26.95 -2.35
CA ASP A 435 12.16 -27.25 -3.04
C ASP A 435 11.16 -26.10 -2.92
N GLY A 436 10.44 -25.84 -3.99
CA GLY A 436 9.38 -24.83 -4.02
C GLY A 436 9.86 -23.38 -4.03
N VAL A 437 11.17 -23.13 -4.00
CA VAL A 437 11.74 -21.77 -4.02
C VAL A 437 11.90 -21.29 -5.46
N PRO A 438 11.23 -20.19 -5.87
CA PRO A 438 11.36 -19.65 -7.21
C PRO A 438 12.61 -18.76 -7.34
N TRP A 439 13.12 -18.63 -8.56
CA TRP A 439 14.24 -17.77 -8.93
C TRP A 439 13.85 -16.29 -9.10
N ASN A 440 12.57 -15.94 -8.90
CA ASN A 440 12.03 -14.61 -9.08
C ASN A 440 11.14 -14.20 -7.90
N ASN A 441 10.89 -12.88 -7.75
CA ASN A 441 10.05 -12.30 -6.71
C ASN A 441 8.67 -11.85 -7.21
N ASN A 442 8.17 -12.41 -8.31
CA ASN A 442 6.92 -11.97 -8.95
C ASN A 442 5.70 -12.10 -8.02
N ASN A 443 5.74 -13.01 -7.04
CA ASN A 443 4.65 -13.16 -6.07
C ASN A 443 4.52 -11.91 -5.18
N ALA A 444 5.61 -11.41 -4.62
CA ALA A 444 5.58 -10.16 -3.85
C ALA A 444 5.22 -8.95 -4.75
N GLU A 445 5.78 -8.87 -5.97
CA GLU A 445 5.40 -7.83 -6.93
C GLU A 445 3.89 -7.85 -7.24
N HIS A 446 3.29 -9.04 -7.38
CA HIS A 446 1.84 -9.19 -7.57
C HIS A 446 1.06 -8.66 -6.38
N ALA A 447 1.49 -9.01 -5.16
CA ALA A 447 0.86 -8.53 -3.93
C ALA A 447 1.05 -7.00 -3.75
N VAL A 448 2.24 -6.45 -4.06
CA VAL A 448 2.48 -5.00 -4.08
C VAL A 448 1.56 -4.28 -5.05
N LYS A 449 1.33 -4.83 -6.26
CA LYS A 449 0.40 -4.25 -7.25
C LYS A 449 -1.02 -4.12 -6.69
N ALA A 450 -1.48 -5.09 -5.90
CA ALA A 450 -2.81 -5.02 -5.27
C ALA A 450 -2.93 -3.82 -4.32
N PHE A 451 -1.89 -3.50 -3.56
CA PHE A 451 -1.84 -2.31 -2.70
C PHE A 451 -1.60 -1.03 -3.52
N ALA A 452 -0.70 -1.04 -4.50
CA ALA A 452 -0.39 0.13 -5.33
C ALA A 452 -1.63 0.69 -6.05
N MET A 453 -2.54 -0.18 -6.50
CA MET A 453 -3.84 0.23 -7.07
C MET A 453 -4.75 0.88 -6.04
N ALA A 454 -4.74 0.41 -4.78
CA ALA A 454 -5.50 1.02 -3.68
C ALA A 454 -4.87 2.34 -3.22
N ARG A 455 -3.54 2.47 -3.28
CA ARG A 455 -2.81 3.67 -2.87
C ARG A 455 -3.34 4.95 -3.52
N ARG A 456 -3.77 4.89 -4.79
CA ARG A 456 -4.34 6.04 -5.51
C ARG A 456 -5.61 6.56 -4.85
N THR A 457 -6.41 5.70 -4.23
CA THR A 457 -7.65 6.06 -3.53
C THR A 457 -7.42 6.43 -2.07
N LEU A 458 -6.28 6.05 -1.49
CA LEU A 458 -5.91 6.29 -0.09
C LEU A 458 -5.01 7.52 0.07
N ALA A 459 -4.36 7.98 -1.02
CA ALA A 459 -3.34 9.02 -0.96
C ALA A 459 -3.84 10.34 -0.36
N GLY A 460 -3.09 10.87 0.59
CA GLY A 460 -3.22 12.24 1.11
C GLY A 460 -4.26 12.47 2.21
N VAL A 461 -5.09 11.48 2.56
CA VAL A 461 -6.20 11.64 3.54
C VAL A 461 -6.21 10.55 4.62
N THR A 462 -5.24 9.66 4.60
CA THR A 462 -5.23 8.48 5.49
C THR A 462 -4.39 8.74 6.72
N SER A 463 -4.97 8.55 7.90
CA SER A 463 -4.23 8.53 9.17
C SER A 463 -3.45 7.22 9.33
N GLU A 464 -2.47 7.20 10.22
CA GLU A 464 -1.71 5.98 10.53
C GLU A 464 -2.63 4.84 10.97
N LYS A 465 -3.56 5.10 11.89
CA LYS A 465 -4.57 4.10 12.27
C LYS A 465 -5.38 3.63 11.05
N GLY A 466 -5.80 4.56 10.21
CA GLY A 466 -6.59 4.26 9.02
C GLY A 466 -5.90 3.35 8.01
N ILE A 467 -4.58 3.54 7.80
CA ILE A 467 -3.80 2.65 6.94
C ILE A 467 -3.59 1.28 7.60
N ARG A 468 -3.27 1.20 8.88
CA ARG A 468 -3.13 -0.08 9.59
C ARG A 468 -4.42 -0.90 9.53
N ASP A 469 -5.58 -0.30 9.80
CA ASP A 469 -6.89 -0.94 9.69
C ASP A 469 -7.14 -1.45 8.25
N TYR A 470 -6.77 -0.65 7.24
CA TYR A 470 -6.90 -1.03 5.84
C TYR A 470 -6.02 -2.23 5.48
N LEU A 471 -4.77 -2.25 5.93
CA LEU A 471 -3.81 -3.31 5.62
C LEU A 471 -4.18 -4.66 6.27
N VAL A 472 -4.73 -4.65 7.47
CA VAL A 472 -5.30 -5.86 8.09
C VAL A 472 -6.36 -6.49 7.17
N LEU A 473 -7.32 -5.69 6.72
CA LEU A 473 -8.40 -6.19 5.86
C LEU A 473 -7.93 -6.53 4.44
N LEU A 474 -6.96 -5.79 3.90
CA LEU A 474 -6.36 -6.10 2.60
C LEU A 474 -5.61 -7.43 2.64
N SER A 475 -4.88 -7.72 3.72
CA SER A 475 -4.19 -8.99 3.93
C SER A 475 -5.18 -10.16 3.88
N ILE A 476 -6.29 -10.04 4.58
CA ILE A 476 -7.38 -11.03 4.57
C ILE A 476 -7.99 -11.16 3.17
N CYS A 477 -8.28 -10.05 2.51
CA CYS A 477 -8.85 -10.03 1.15
C CYS A 477 -7.94 -10.72 0.13
N GLN A 478 -6.63 -10.40 0.15
CA GLN A 478 -5.68 -11.02 -0.77
C GLN A 478 -5.44 -12.50 -0.42
N THR A 479 -5.39 -12.86 0.86
CA THR A 479 -5.30 -14.27 1.29
C THR A 479 -6.54 -15.06 0.85
N CYS A 480 -7.74 -14.47 0.92
CA CYS A 480 -8.94 -15.10 0.36
C CYS A 480 -8.75 -15.42 -1.12
N LYS A 481 -8.22 -14.46 -1.91
CA LYS A 481 -7.94 -14.66 -3.35
C LYS A 481 -6.93 -15.77 -3.60
N TYR A 482 -5.84 -15.81 -2.83
CA TYR A 482 -4.79 -16.83 -2.96
C TYR A 482 -5.32 -18.23 -2.63
N LYS A 483 -6.31 -18.32 -1.74
CA LYS A 483 -6.99 -19.59 -1.39
C LYS A 483 -8.23 -19.86 -2.27
N GLU A 484 -8.45 -19.06 -3.33
CA GLU A 484 -9.62 -19.17 -4.23
C GLU A 484 -10.97 -19.09 -3.49
N VAL A 485 -11.04 -18.22 -2.49
CA VAL A 485 -12.22 -17.98 -1.67
C VAL A 485 -12.78 -16.59 -1.97
N ASP A 486 -14.08 -16.49 -2.16
CA ASP A 486 -14.75 -15.20 -2.30
C ASP A 486 -14.73 -14.41 -1.00
N PHE A 487 -14.19 -13.19 -1.06
CA PHE A 487 -14.02 -12.32 0.12
C PHE A 487 -15.36 -11.85 0.70
N LEU A 488 -16.36 -11.57 -0.14
CA LEU A 488 -17.68 -11.18 0.34
C LEU A 488 -18.38 -12.33 1.06
N ASP A 489 -18.26 -13.54 0.52
CA ASP A 489 -18.82 -14.74 1.15
C ASP A 489 -18.15 -15.04 2.49
N PHE A 490 -16.83 -14.86 2.57
CA PHE A 490 -16.09 -14.98 3.84
C PHE A 490 -16.61 -13.98 4.88
N LEU A 491 -16.70 -12.69 4.53
CA LEU A 491 -17.22 -11.66 5.44
C LEU A 491 -18.66 -11.93 5.90
N ARG A 492 -19.50 -12.44 4.99
CA ARG A 492 -20.91 -12.74 5.29
C ARG A 492 -21.09 -13.98 6.14
N SER A 493 -20.17 -14.91 6.09
CA SER A 493 -20.22 -16.12 6.93
C SER A 493 -20.07 -15.82 8.42
N GLY A 494 -19.41 -14.70 8.75
CA GLY A 494 -19.03 -14.37 10.12
C GLY A 494 -17.87 -15.23 10.64
N GLU A 495 -17.30 -16.08 9.79
CA GLU A 495 -16.13 -16.89 10.13
C GLU A 495 -14.90 -16.00 10.32
N ARG A 496 -14.02 -16.37 11.22
CA ARG A 496 -12.77 -15.65 11.50
C ARG A 496 -11.53 -16.37 10.98
N ASP A 497 -11.64 -17.66 10.71
CA ASP A 497 -10.55 -18.45 10.15
C ASP A 497 -10.77 -18.70 8.64
N ILE A 498 -9.87 -18.12 7.80
CA ILE A 498 -9.93 -18.27 6.35
C ILE A 498 -9.72 -19.72 5.92
N VAL A 499 -8.86 -20.47 6.64
CA VAL A 499 -8.55 -21.86 6.32
C VAL A 499 -9.75 -22.77 6.60
N VAL A 500 -10.38 -22.57 7.75
CA VAL A 500 -11.62 -23.29 8.12
C VAL A 500 -12.72 -22.99 7.09
N PHE A 501 -12.89 -21.74 6.71
CA PHE A 501 -13.86 -21.35 5.69
C PHE A 501 -13.58 -21.97 4.32
N ALA A 502 -12.35 -21.91 3.85
CA ALA A 502 -11.94 -22.48 2.58
C ALA A 502 -12.20 -24.01 2.54
N ASN A 503 -11.84 -24.72 3.60
CA ASN A 503 -12.05 -26.16 3.71
C ASN A 503 -13.56 -26.52 3.74
N SER A 504 -14.38 -25.72 4.40
CA SER A 504 -15.83 -25.92 4.41
C SER A 504 -16.47 -25.78 3.02
N LYS A 505 -15.98 -24.84 2.20
CA LYS A 505 -16.42 -24.66 0.81
C LYS A 505 -15.99 -25.84 -0.09
N ARG A 506 -14.75 -26.30 0.03
CA ARG A 506 -14.23 -27.46 -0.73
C ARG A 506 -15.00 -28.73 -0.43
N ARG A 507 -15.39 -28.99 0.82
CA ARG A 507 -16.23 -30.15 1.21
C ARG A 507 -17.64 -30.04 0.58
N ARG A 508 -18.25 -28.87 0.56
CA ARG A 508 -19.57 -28.65 -0.06
C ARG A 508 -19.55 -28.79 -1.59
N SER A 509 -18.46 -28.42 -2.26
CA SER A 509 -18.30 -28.63 -3.70
C SER A 509 -18.20 -30.12 -4.02
N ARG A 510 -17.32 -30.87 -3.34
CA ARG A 510 -17.18 -32.32 -3.54
C ARG A 510 -18.46 -33.10 -3.27
N SER A 511 -19.23 -32.75 -2.23
CA SER A 511 -20.52 -33.42 -1.97
C SER A 511 -21.59 -33.14 -3.04
N LYS A 512 -21.53 -31.98 -3.73
CA LYS A 512 -22.42 -31.67 -4.87
C LYS A 512 -22.01 -32.41 -6.14
N GLU A 513 -20.72 -32.58 -6.40
CA GLU A 513 -20.21 -33.36 -7.52
C GLU A 513 -20.56 -34.85 -7.36
N HIS A 514 -20.47 -35.40 -6.16
CA HIS A 514 -20.92 -36.77 -5.88
C HIS A 514 -22.45 -36.96 -6.02
N LEU A 515 -23.26 -35.94 -5.71
CA LEU A 515 -24.71 -35.96 -5.90
C LEU A 515 -25.15 -35.70 -7.34
N ALA A 516 -24.26 -35.17 -8.19
CA ALA A 516 -24.55 -34.94 -9.61
C ALA A 516 -24.07 -36.10 -10.51
N LEU A 517 -23.30 -37.04 -10.00
CA LEU A 517 -22.77 -38.24 -10.66
C LEU A 517 -23.50 -39.53 -10.23
N GLY A 518 -24.47 -39.48 -9.36
CA GLY A 518 -25.37 -40.54 -8.96
C GLY A 518 -26.81 -40.18 -9.35
#